data_1575cc079f46cb1a8db5795d598011e4
#
_entry.id   1575cc079f46cb1a8db5795d598011e4
#
_cell.length_a   1.000
_cell.length_b   1.000
_cell.length_c   1.000
_cell.angle_alpha   90.00
_cell.angle_beta   90.00
_cell.angle_gamma   90.00
#
_symmetry.space_group_name_H-M   'P 1'
#
loop_
_entity.id
_entity.type
_entity.pdbx_description
1 polymer ?
#
loop_
_entity_poly.entity_id
_entity_poly.type
_entity_poly.pdbx_seq_one_letter_code
_entity_poly.pdbx_strand_id
1 'polypeptide(L)'
;MIESNLKKYSQLETLNVSRETFPALEEFRSLLLSENKKINLISKSTEKDSIKRHIIDSAQIIDIIDKNTKTCLDIGSGSGLPGVVLAIIFKKKGSKIKFELYEKSQKKSNFLRKMIKHFELNAEVKQKNIFEQKKLEADIIVARAFKPLQTILELINKNFAYYNRLILFLGKSGRDNINECLKLWKFDYQIVKSLTDVNSVIVIINNLRKT
;
A
#
# COMPACT_ATOMS: atom_id res chain seq x y z
N MET A 1 -25.47 -15.08 7.06
CA MET A 1 -24.93 -13.70 7.15
C MET A 1 -23.48 -13.56 6.64
N ILE A 2 -22.59 -14.55 6.83
CA ILE A 2 -21.16 -14.47 6.38
C ILE A 2 -21.08 -14.52 4.84
N GLU A 3 -21.81 -15.43 4.17
CA GLU A 3 -21.75 -15.55 2.70
C GLU A 3 -22.26 -14.32 1.94
N SER A 4 -23.29 -13.62 2.42
CA SER A 4 -23.81 -12.42 1.75
C SER A 4 -22.82 -11.25 1.81
N ASN A 5 -22.00 -11.19 2.85
CA ASN A 5 -20.95 -10.17 2.95
C ASN A 5 -19.75 -10.46 2.06
N LEU A 6 -19.43 -11.72 1.80
CA LEU A 6 -18.30 -12.09 0.95
C LEU A 6 -18.52 -11.77 -0.53
N LYS A 7 -19.77 -11.67 -1.02
CA LYS A 7 -20.07 -11.21 -2.39
C LYS A 7 -19.51 -9.81 -2.68
N LYS A 8 -19.36 -8.97 -1.66
CA LYS A 8 -18.78 -7.62 -1.81
C LYS A 8 -17.30 -7.64 -2.19
N TYR A 9 -16.64 -8.79 -2.03
CA TYR A 9 -15.23 -9.01 -2.39
C TYR A 9 -15.06 -9.63 -3.78
N SER A 10 -16.14 -9.90 -4.53
CA SER A 10 -16.08 -10.57 -5.84
C SER A 10 -15.13 -9.89 -6.84
N GLN A 11 -14.99 -8.56 -6.76
CA GLN A 11 -14.03 -7.84 -7.59
C GLN A 11 -12.58 -8.26 -7.35
N LEU A 12 -12.23 -8.84 -6.19
CA LEU A 12 -10.90 -9.36 -5.92
C LEU A 12 -10.59 -10.65 -6.72
N GLU A 13 -11.61 -11.37 -7.16
CA GLU A 13 -11.43 -12.54 -8.00
C GLU A 13 -10.82 -12.17 -9.36
N THR A 14 -11.18 -11.00 -9.90
CA THR A 14 -10.57 -10.48 -11.14
C THR A 14 -9.11 -10.10 -10.97
N LEU A 15 -8.63 -10.00 -9.72
CA LEU A 15 -7.25 -9.75 -9.33
C LEU A 15 -6.53 -11.02 -8.87
N ASN A 16 -7.04 -12.21 -9.23
CA ASN A 16 -6.45 -13.50 -8.84
C ASN A 16 -6.29 -13.66 -7.30
N VAL A 17 -7.20 -13.07 -6.51
CA VAL A 17 -7.30 -13.29 -5.07
C VAL A 17 -8.32 -14.39 -4.81
N SER A 18 -7.90 -15.49 -4.20
CA SER A 18 -8.77 -16.61 -3.90
C SER A 18 -9.84 -16.23 -2.86
N ARG A 19 -11.03 -16.84 -2.98
CA ARG A 19 -12.14 -16.62 -2.03
C ARG A 19 -11.78 -16.96 -0.59
N GLU A 20 -10.87 -17.88 -0.38
CA GLU A 20 -10.35 -18.27 0.94
C GLU A 20 -9.62 -17.11 1.66
N THR A 21 -9.22 -16.07 0.92
CA THR A 21 -8.59 -14.87 1.47
C THR A 21 -9.63 -13.88 2.01
N PHE A 22 -10.87 -13.91 1.50
CA PHE A 22 -11.89 -12.91 1.81
C PHE A 22 -12.25 -12.84 3.32
N PRO A 23 -12.36 -13.95 4.06
CA PRO A 23 -12.61 -13.88 5.50
C PRO A 23 -11.51 -13.11 6.26
N ALA A 24 -10.24 -13.33 5.93
CA ALA A 24 -9.14 -12.62 6.58
C ALA A 24 -9.13 -11.12 6.24
N LEU A 25 -9.47 -10.74 5.01
CA LEU A 25 -9.61 -9.34 4.60
C LEU A 25 -10.80 -8.66 5.28
N GLU A 26 -11.94 -9.35 5.43
CA GLU A 26 -13.10 -8.84 6.16
C GLU A 26 -12.80 -8.68 7.65
N GLU A 27 -12.09 -9.62 8.24
CA GLU A 27 -11.64 -9.53 9.62
C GLU A 27 -10.70 -8.35 9.83
N PHE A 28 -9.70 -8.17 8.96
CA PHE A 28 -8.82 -6.99 8.98
C PHE A 28 -9.64 -5.69 8.88
N ARG A 29 -10.59 -5.61 7.95
CA ARG A 29 -11.48 -4.45 7.80
C ARG A 29 -12.28 -4.18 9.08
N SER A 30 -12.81 -5.20 9.69
CA SER A 30 -13.61 -5.08 10.94
C SER A 30 -12.76 -4.58 12.10
N LEU A 31 -11.53 -5.10 12.25
CA LEU A 31 -10.55 -4.64 13.24
C LEU A 31 -10.12 -3.19 12.98
N LEU A 32 -9.89 -2.83 11.72
CA LEU A 32 -9.57 -1.48 11.29
C LEU A 32 -10.68 -0.49 11.69
N LEU A 33 -11.93 -0.79 11.36
CA LEU A 33 -13.09 0.04 11.70
C LEU A 33 -13.31 0.16 13.21
N SER A 34 -13.11 -0.93 13.94
CA SER A 34 -13.19 -0.93 15.41
C SER A 34 -12.13 -0.01 16.03
N GLU A 35 -10.89 -0.11 15.56
CA GLU A 35 -9.79 0.72 16.09
C GLU A 35 -9.90 2.18 15.61
N ASN A 36 -10.50 2.43 14.42
CA ASN A 36 -10.73 3.79 13.90
C ASN A 36 -11.58 4.65 14.84
N LYS A 37 -12.41 4.05 15.67
CA LYS A 37 -13.18 4.76 16.72
C LYS A 37 -12.29 5.38 17.81
N LYS A 38 -11.05 4.88 17.97
CA LYS A 38 -10.11 5.30 19.02
C LYS A 38 -8.96 6.15 18.47
N ILE A 39 -8.47 5.79 17.29
CA ILE A 39 -7.38 6.49 16.59
C ILE A 39 -7.77 6.70 15.14
N ASN A 40 -7.47 7.86 14.59
CA ASN A 40 -7.81 8.20 13.20
C ASN A 40 -6.91 7.39 12.22
N LEU A 41 -7.38 6.23 11.80
CA LEU A 41 -6.72 5.35 10.82
C LEU A 41 -7.17 5.66 9.40
N ILE A 42 -8.49 5.87 9.22
CA ILE A 42 -9.11 6.23 7.94
C ILE A 42 -10.12 7.35 8.18
N SER A 43 -10.51 8.06 7.11
CA SER A 43 -11.55 9.11 7.23
C SER A 43 -12.93 8.50 7.47
N LYS A 44 -13.74 9.14 8.30
CA LYS A 44 -15.13 8.72 8.57
C LYS A 44 -15.97 8.60 7.30
N SER A 45 -15.75 9.48 6.33
CA SER A 45 -16.46 9.47 5.05
C SER A 45 -16.24 8.20 4.23
N THR A 46 -15.10 7.50 4.43
CA THR A 46 -14.75 6.27 3.70
C THR A 46 -15.10 4.98 4.44
N GLU A 47 -15.58 5.04 5.69
CA GLU A 47 -15.92 3.85 6.48
C GLU A 47 -17.02 3.00 5.82
N LYS A 48 -18.06 3.64 5.27
CA LYS A 48 -19.19 2.94 4.63
C LYS A 48 -18.73 2.15 3.40
N ASP A 49 -17.80 2.71 2.63
CA ASP A 49 -17.25 2.10 1.42
C ASP A 49 -15.88 1.47 1.65
N SER A 50 -15.56 1.10 2.89
CA SER A 50 -14.23 0.64 3.29
C SER A 50 -13.72 -0.58 2.51
N ILE A 51 -14.60 -1.48 2.07
CA ILE A 51 -14.22 -2.60 1.20
C ILE A 51 -13.63 -2.06 -0.11
N LYS A 52 -14.38 -1.21 -0.83
CA LYS A 52 -13.95 -0.67 -2.11
C LYS A 52 -12.78 0.29 -1.95
N ARG A 53 -12.91 1.29 -1.06
CA ARG A 53 -11.97 2.39 -0.90
C ARG A 53 -10.66 2.00 -0.22
N HIS A 54 -10.62 0.88 0.48
CA HIS A 54 -9.43 0.48 1.24
C HIS A 54 -8.94 -0.91 0.87
N ILE A 55 -9.81 -1.94 0.88
CA ILE A 55 -9.35 -3.31 0.64
C ILE A 55 -9.09 -3.55 -0.84
N ILE A 56 -10.09 -3.32 -1.70
CA ILE A 56 -9.96 -3.52 -3.16
C ILE A 56 -8.94 -2.54 -3.73
N ASP A 57 -8.97 -1.28 -3.27
CA ASP A 57 -8.00 -0.26 -3.68
C ASP A 57 -6.56 -0.68 -3.38
N SER A 58 -6.31 -1.25 -2.20
CA SER A 58 -4.98 -1.76 -1.84
C SER A 58 -4.58 -3.01 -2.64
N ALA A 59 -5.54 -3.89 -2.93
CA ALA A 59 -5.29 -5.16 -3.61
C ALA A 59 -5.03 -5.01 -5.11
N GLN A 60 -5.46 -3.92 -5.75
CA GLN A 60 -5.40 -3.76 -7.20
C GLN A 60 -3.98 -3.74 -7.80
N ILE A 61 -2.94 -3.66 -6.97
CA ILE A 61 -1.54 -3.71 -7.41
C ILE A 61 -0.91 -5.11 -7.34
N ILE A 62 -1.67 -6.12 -6.98
CA ILE A 62 -1.16 -7.49 -6.78
C ILE A 62 -0.41 -8.01 -8.02
N ASP A 63 -1.01 -7.84 -9.21
CA ASP A 63 -0.43 -8.34 -10.45
C ASP A 63 0.77 -7.51 -10.93
N ILE A 64 1.01 -6.35 -10.31
CA ILE A 64 2.18 -5.50 -10.55
C ILE A 64 3.39 -6.00 -9.73
N ILE A 65 3.14 -6.71 -8.63
CA ILE A 65 4.17 -7.26 -7.75
C ILE A 65 4.63 -8.60 -8.29
N ASP A 66 5.87 -8.64 -8.76
CA ASP A 66 6.46 -9.84 -9.34
C ASP A 66 6.56 -10.97 -8.30
N LYS A 67 6.36 -12.22 -8.74
CA LYS A 67 6.51 -13.42 -7.89
C LYS A 67 7.93 -13.62 -7.35
N ASN A 68 8.94 -13.04 -7.98
CA ASN A 68 10.33 -13.08 -7.53
C ASN A 68 10.66 -11.98 -6.51
N THR A 69 9.73 -11.08 -6.21
CA THR A 69 9.89 -10.04 -5.19
C THR A 69 10.18 -10.66 -3.83
N LYS A 70 11.25 -10.21 -3.18
CA LYS A 70 11.64 -10.66 -1.84
C LYS A 70 11.18 -9.67 -0.76
N THR A 71 11.23 -8.38 -1.07
CA THR A 71 10.95 -7.30 -0.13
C THR A 71 9.97 -6.27 -0.69
N CYS A 72 8.97 -5.91 0.10
CA CYS A 72 8.03 -4.84 -0.20
C CYS A 72 8.00 -3.85 0.98
N LEU A 73 8.37 -2.62 0.72
CA LEU A 73 8.43 -1.55 1.72
C LEU A 73 7.26 -0.60 1.53
N ASP A 74 6.43 -0.45 2.56
CA ASP A 74 5.28 0.48 2.58
C ASP A 74 5.66 1.73 3.35
N ILE A 75 5.78 2.87 2.66
CA ILE A 75 6.17 4.14 3.27
C ILE A 75 4.96 4.95 3.74
N GLY A 76 4.93 5.20 5.05
CA GLY A 76 3.79 5.86 5.69
C GLY A 76 2.59 4.94 5.81
N SER A 77 2.81 3.72 6.24
CA SER A 77 1.83 2.62 6.26
C SER A 77 0.51 2.95 6.98
N GLY A 78 0.54 3.86 7.93
CA GLY A 78 -0.66 4.41 8.59
C GLY A 78 -1.57 3.33 9.17
N SER A 79 -2.67 3.09 8.48
CA SER A 79 -3.67 2.07 8.80
C SER A 79 -3.34 0.68 8.24
N GLY A 80 -2.14 0.48 7.66
CA GLY A 80 -1.76 -0.77 7.00
C GLY A 80 -2.25 -0.90 5.55
N LEU A 81 -2.51 0.21 4.91
CA LEU A 81 -3.03 0.28 3.54
C LEU A 81 -2.00 0.96 2.60
N PRO A 82 -1.39 0.24 1.66
CA PRO A 82 -1.77 -1.10 1.21
C PRO A 82 -1.05 -2.26 1.92
N GLY A 83 0.00 -2.04 2.71
CA GLY A 83 0.95 -3.03 3.16
C GLY A 83 0.36 -4.26 3.86
N VAL A 84 -0.57 -4.10 4.84
CA VAL A 84 -1.18 -5.23 5.55
C VAL A 84 -2.12 -6.01 4.64
N VAL A 85 -2.90 -5.34 3.79
CA VAL A 85 -3.78 -6.01 2.81
C VAL A 85 -2.97 -6.89 1.88
N LEU A 86 -1.88 -6.36 1.33
CA LEU A 86 -0.97 -7.11 0.46
C LEU A 86 -0.34 -8.30 1.22
N ALA A 87 0.14 -8.08 2.43
CA ALA A 87 0.75 -9.13 3.24
C ALA A 87 -0.22 -10.28 3.52
N ILE A 88 -1.51 -10.00 3.82
CA ILE A 88 -2.54 -11.02 3.98
C ILE A 88 -2.72 -11.83 2.70
N ILE A 89 -2.84 -11.15 1.55
CA ILE A 89 -3.07 -11.82 0.27
C ILE A 89 -1.85 -12.66 -0.13
N PHE A 90 -0.65 -12.12 -0.02
CA PHE A 90 0.58 -12.83 -0.39
C PHE A 90 0.86 -14.01 0.56
N LYS A 91 0.53 -13.91 1.86
CA LYS A 91 0.55 -15.07 2.77
C LYS A 91 -0.36 -16.19 2.27
N LYS A 92 -1.59 -15.88 1.88
CA LYS A 92 -2.54 -16.88 1.34
C LYS A 92 -2.11 -17.48 0.01
N LYS A 93 -1.34 -16.73 -0.79
CA LYS A 93 -0.69 -17.24 -2.01
C LYS A 93 0.57 -18.08 -1.74
N GLY A 94 0.95 -18.30 -0.48
CA GLY A 94 2.18 -19.03 -0.12
C GLY A 94 3.48 -18.27 -0.44
N SER A 95 3.40 -16.97 -0.66
CA SER A 95 4.56 -16.14 -0.99
C SER A 95 5.44 -15.89 0.24
N LYS A 96 6.74 -15.79 0.00
CA LYS A 96 7.76 -15.48 1.02
C LYS A 96 8.15 -14.00 1.07
N ILE A 97 7.43 -13.12 0.36
CA ILE A 97 7.70 -11.67 0.38
C ILE A 97 7.69 -11.18 1.82
N LYS A 98 8.75 -10.48 2.22
CA LYS A 98 8.82 -9.76 3.49
C LYS A 98 8.28 -8.34 3.29
N PHE A 99 7.33 -7.93 4.14
CA PHE A 99 6.80 -6.57 4.15
C PHE A 99 7.45 -5.74 5.26
N GLU A 100 7.92 -4.55 4.94
CA GLU A 100 8.42 -3.58 5.90
C GLU A 100 7.50 -2.36 5.94
N LEU A 101 6.87 -2.13 7.08
CA LEU A 101 5.86 -1.09 7.27
C LEU A 101 6.46 0.09 8.02
N TYR A 102 6.79 1.18 7.31
CA TYR A 102 7.33 2.40 7.93
C TYR A 102 6.21 3.32 8.40
N GLU A 103 6.12 3.51 9.70
CA GLU A 103 5.16 4.40 10.33
C GLU A 103 5.77 5.08 11.57
N LYS A 104 5.77 6.40 11.64
CA LYS A 104 6.36 7.15 12.76
C LYS A 104 5.45 7.25 13.99
N SER A 105 4.14 7.19 13.81
CA SER A 105 3.17 7.30 14.91
C SER A 105 3.16 6.05 15.77
N GLN A 106 3.41 6.20 17.07
CA GLN A 106 3.38 5.12 18.05
C GLN A 106 2.02 4.39 18.04
N LYS A 107 0.91 5.14 18.03
CA LYS A 107 -0.44 4.56 18.06
C LYS A 107 -0.71 3.70 16.82
N LYS A 108 -0.36 4.22 15.64
CA LYS A 108 -0.53 3.49 14.38
C LYS A 108 0.41 2.29 14.28
N SER A 109 1.67 2.44 14.69
CA SER A 109 2.64 1.34 14.75
C SER A 109 2.19 0.21 15.67
N ASN A 110 1.57 0.53 16.81
CA ASN A 110 1.00 -0.48 17.70
C ASN A 110 -0.17 -1.23 17.05
N PHE A 111 -1.04 -0.53 16.32
CA PHE A 111 -2.09 -1.18 15.55
C PHE A 111 -1.51 -2.13 14.50
N LEU A 112 -0.52 -1.67 13.73
CA LEU A 112 0.15 -2.50 12.71
C LEU A 112 0.78 -3.76 13.31
N ARG A 113 1.47 -3.65 14.45
CA ARG A 113 2.06 -4.81 15.16
C ARG A 113 0.99 -5.81 15.60
N LYS A 114 -0.18 -5.32 16.08
CA LYS A 114 -1.33 -6.17 16.41
C LYS A 114 -1.82 -6.95 15.18
N MET A 115 -1.94 -6.27 14.04
CA MET A 115 -2.38 -6.92 12.79
C MET A 115 -1.36 -7.95 12.29
N ILE A 116 -0.07 -7.63 12.32
CA ILE A 116 1.00 -8.57 11.95
C ILE A 116 0.94 -9.83 12.82
N LYS A 117 0.81 -9.67 14.13
CA LYS A 117 0.72 -10.80 15.08
C LYS A 117 -0.56 -11.60 14.86
N HIS A 118 -1.71 -10.92 14.73
CA HIS A 118 -3.02 -11.54 14.60
C HIS A 118 -3.13 -12.41 13.33
N PHE A 119 -2.64 -11.90 12.21
CA PHE A 119 -2.65 -12.63 10.94
C PHE A 119 -1.36 -13.42 10.68
N GLU A 120 -0.41 -13.43 11.63
CA GLU A 120 0.92 -14.08 11.49
C GLU A 120 1.60 -13.73 10.16
N LEU A 121 1.69 -12.46 9.85
CA LEU A 121 2.21 -11.97 8.58
C LEU A 121 3.73 -12.00 8.53
N ASN A 122 4.31 -12.30 7.37
CA ASN A 122 5.74 -12.08 7.13
C ASN A 122 6.00 -10.58 6.94
N ALA A 123 5.84 -9.82 8.01
CA ALA A 123 5.94 -8.37 8.01
C ALA A 123 6.57 -7.83 9.30
N GLU A 124 7.16 -6.65 9.21
CA GLU A 124 7.79 -5.95 10.34
C GLU A 124 7.40 -4.48 10.34
N VAL A 125 7.10 -3.91 11.50
CA VAL A 125 6.88 -2.46 11.66
C VAL A 125 8.18 -1.77 11.99
N LYS A 126 8.61 -0.88 11.11
CA LYS A 126 9.69 0.08 11.35
C LYS A 126 9.10 1.38 11.90
N GLN A 127 9.04 1.49 13.23
CA GLN A 127 8.55 2.71 13.88
C GLN A 127 9.60 3.81 13.83
N LYS A 128 9.81 4.38 12.65
CA LYS A 128 10.83 5.38 12.36
C LYS A 128 10.31 6.43 11.39
N ASN A 129 10.90 7.62 11.43
CA ASN A 129 10.72 8.59 10.37
C ASN A 129 11.53 8.15 9.14
N ILE A 130 10.85 7.82 8.05
CA ILE A 130 11.50 7.34 6.82
C ILE A 130 12.47 8.35 6.23
N PHE A 131 12.25 9.66 6.41
CA PHE A 131 13.12 10.72 5.91
C PHE A 131 14.49 10.76 6.60
N GLU A 132 14.62 10.15 7.77
CA GLU A 132 15.85 10.08 8.55
C GLU A 132 16.66 8.79 8.27
N GLN A 133 16.08 7.85 7.54
CA GLN A 133 16.76 6.62 7.17
C GLN A 133 17.64 6.85 5.94
N LYS A 134 18.69 6.06 5.80
CA LYS A 134 19.63 6.14 4.67
C LYS A 134 19.96 4.76 4.17
N LYS A 135 20.33 4.65 2.89
CA LYS A 135 20.72 3.40 2.23
C LYS A 135 19.67 2.30 2.37
N LEU A 136 18.39 2.70 2.25
CA LEU A 136 17.29 1.75 2.24
C LEU A 136 17.32 0.93 0.95
N GLU A 137 16.88 -0.31 1.04
CA GLU A 137 16.78 -1.23 -0.09
C GLU A 137 15.45 -1.96 -0.04
N ALA A 138 14.81 -2.10 -1.21
CA ALA A 138 13.59 -2.89 -1.35
C ALA A 138 13.40 -3.27 -2.82
N ASP A 139 12.83 -4.43 -3.12
CA ASP A 139 12.44 -4.74 -4.49
C ASP A 139 11.27 -3.86 -4.92
N ILE A 140 10.29 -3.71 -4.05
CA ILE A 140 9.09 -2.89 -4.29
C ILE A 140 8.94 -1.88 -3.17
N ILE A 141 8.69 -0.63 -3.55
CA ILE A 141 8.27 0.41 -2.63
C ILE A 141 6.83 0.77 -2.98
N VAL A 142 5.96 0.81 -1.98
CA VAL A 142 4.58 1.25 -2.15
C VAL A 142 4.30 2.46 -1.27
N ALA A 143 3.46 3.38 -1.74
CA ALA A 143 2.95 4.48 -0.94
C ALA A 143 1.53 4.86 -1.36
N ARG A 144 0.69 5.10 -0.36
CA ARG A 144 -0.67 5.57 -0.53
C ARG A 144 -0.98 6.70 0.45
N ALA A 145 -1.49 7.83 -0.07
CA ALA A 145 -1.88 8.99 0.75
C ALA A 145 -0.78 9.45 1.75
N PHE A 146 0.49 9.38 1.33
CA PHE A 146 1.63 9.67 2.21
C PHE A 146 2.08 11.13 2.12
N LYS A 147 2.59 11.54 0.98
CA LYS A 147 3.14 12.89 0.71
C LYS A 147 2.91 13.27 -0.76
N PRO A 148 3.04 14.56 -1.13
CA PRO A 148 3.08 14.98 -2.52
C PRO A 148 4.13 14.21 -3.33
N LEU A 149 3.86 13.96 -4.61
CA LEU A 149 4.73 13.16 -5.48
C LEU A 149 6.18 13.66 -5.47
N GLN A 150 6.40 14.95 -5.63
CA GLN A 150 7.75 15.53 -5.61
C GLN A 150 8.51 15.17 -4.34
N THR A 151 7.86 15.28 -3.16
CA THR A 151 8.48 14.92 -1.87
C THR A 151 8.84 13.44 -1.80
N ILE A 152 8.00 12.57 -2.41
CA ILE A 152 8.30 11.14 -2.47
C ILE A 152 9.50 10.88 -3.38
N LEU A 153 9.57 11.51 -4.56
CA LEU A 153 10.71 11.34 -5.47
C LEU A 153 12.03 11.82 -4.83
N GLU A 154 12.01 12.95 -4.10
CA GLU A 154 13.16 13.42 -3.34
C GLU A 154 13.59 12.42 -2.25
N LEU A 155 12.63 11.86 -1.51
CA LEU A 155 12.88 10.83 -0.50
C LEU A 155 13.54 9.59 -1.14
N ILE A 156 12.97 9.08 -2.23
CA ILE A 156 13.50 7.90 -2.91
C ILE A 156 14.92 8.15 -3.40
N ASN A 157 15.15 9.24 -4.11
CA ASN A 157 16.46 9.58 -4.65
C ASN A 157 17.54 9.75 -3.58
N LYS A 158 17.16 10.29 -2.39
CA LYS A 158 18.12 10.60 -1.32
C LYS A 158 18.37 9.44 -0.38
N ASN A 159 17.36 8.63 -0.11
CA ASN A 159 17.36 7.70 1.03
C ASN A 159 17.46 6.24 0.62
N PHE A 160 17.17 5.91 -0.64
CA PHE A 160 17.22 4.54 -1.16
C PHE A 160 18.47 4.29 -2.00
N ALA A 161 19.18 3.21 -1.67
CA ALA A 161 20.32 2.73 -2.44
C ALA A 161 19.88 1.84 -3.60
N TYR A 162 18.78 1.12 -3.41
CA TYR A 162 18.25 0.19 -4.40
C TYR A 162 16.73 0.02 -4.30
N TYR A 163 16.08 -0.04 -5.45
CA TYR A 163 14.72 -0.54 -5.61
C TYR A 163 14.47 -0.92 -7.09
N ASN A 164 13.54 -1.83 -7.33
CA ASN A 164 13.13 -2.19 -8.69
C ASN A 164 11.94 -1.36 -9.16
N ARG A 165 10.92 -1.20 -8.30
CA ARG A 165 9.69 -0.46 -8.64
C ARG A 165 9.23 0.39 -7.47
N LEU A 166 8.81 1.61 -7.78
CA LEU A 166 8.07 2.50 -6.89
C LEU A 166 6.63 2.55 -7.39
N ILE A 167 5.67 2.10 -6.58
CA ILE A 167 4.25 2.03 -6.92
C ILE A 167 3.49 3.01 -6.04
N LEU A 168 2.89 4.03 -6.64
CA LEU A 168 2.23 5.11 -5.93
C LEU A 168 0.75 5.21 -6.31
N PHE A 169 -0.09 5.34 -5.29
CA PHE A 169 -1.51 5.63 -5.44
C PHE A 169 -1.71 7.15 -5.45
N LEU A 170 -2.10 7.68 -6.59
CA LEU A 170 -2.30 9.11 -6.79
C LEU A 170 -3.79 9.42 -7.01
N GLY A 171 -4.27 10.46 -6.34
CA GLY A 171 -5.64 10.94 -6.48
C GLY A 171 -5.86 11.76 -7.75
N LYS A 172 -6.93 12.56 -7.77
CA LYS A 172 -7.43 13.32 -8.92
C LYS A 172 -6.36 14.13 -9.68
N SER A 173 -5.44 14.78 -8.98
CA SER A 173 -4.33 15.54 -9.58
C SER A 173 -3.12 14.70 -9.96
N GLY A 174 -3.22 13.36 -9.92
CA GLY A 174 -2.08 12.47 -10.10
C GLY A 174 -1.34 12.68 -11.43
N ARG A 175 -2.08 12.84 -12.54
CA ARG A 175 -1.48 13.07 -13.87
C ARG A 175 -0.77 14.40 -13.96
N ASP A 176 -1.37 15.47 -13.42
CA ASP A 176 -0.77 16.80 -13.42
C ASP A 176 0.50 16.81 -12.57
N ASN A 177 0.48 16.16 -11.41
CA ASN A 177 1.64 16.02 -10.54
C ASN A 177 2.79 15.26 -11.23
N ILE A 178 2.50 14.24 -12.04
CA ILE A 178 3.52 13.53 -12.82
C ILE A 178 4.15 14.50 -13.84
N ASN A 179 3.33 15.24 -14.60
CA ASN A 179 3.84 16.20 -15.60
C ASN A 179 4.71 17.28 -14.97
N GLU A 180 4.33 17.80 -13.79
CA GLU A 180 5.16 18.76 -13.05
C GLU A 180 6.48 18.14 -12.58
N CYS A 181 6.45 16.90 -12.10
CA CYS A 181 7.68 16.23 -11.68
C CYS A 181 8.64 15.95 -12.84
N LEU A 182 8.15 15.66 -14.04
CA LEU A 182 8.97 15.42 -15.24
C LEU A 182 9.81 16.64 -15.66
N LYS A 183 9.49 17.84 -15.17
CA LYS A 183 10.30 19.05 -15.39
C LYS A 183 11.63 19.03 -14.60
N LEU A 184 11.67 18.32 -13.48
CA LEU A 184 12.80 18.28 -12.55
C LEU A 184 13.44 16.89 -12.38
N TRP A 185 12.76 15.85 -12.90
CA TRP A 185 13.14 14.46 -12.73
C TRP A 185 13.06 13.70 -14.03
N LYS A 186 13.95 12.75 -14.22
CA LYS A 186 13.89 11.74 -15.28
C LYS A 186 13.56 10.39 -14.62
N PHE A 187 12.53 9.72 -15.11
CA PHE A 187 12.15 8.37 -14.69
C PHE A 187 11.30 7.68 -15.76
N ASP A 188 11.38 6.37 -15.81
CA ASP A 188 10.47 5.57 -16.60
C ASP A 188 9.19 5.35 -15.80
N TYR A 189 8.03 5.45 -16.43
CA TYR A 189 6.78 5.26 -15.71
C TYR A 189 5.68 4.62 -16.56
N GLN A 190 4.79 3.92 -15.85
CA GLN A 190 3.54 3.41 -16.39
C GLN A 190 2.38 3.91 -15.52
N ILE A 191 1.29 4.31 -16.15
CA ILE A 191 0.06 4.71 -15.46
C ILE A 191 -0.99 3.62 -15.64
N VAL A 192 -1.53 3.14 -14.53
CA VAL A 192 -2.66 2.20 -14.46
C VAL A 192 -3.87 2.94 -13.90
N LYS A 193 -5.04 2.79 -14.54
CA LYS A 193 -6.29 3.36 -14.04
C LYS A 193 -6.69 2.68 -12.72
N SER A 194 -7.13 3.45 -11.74
CA SER A 194 -7.66 2.86 -10.51
C SER A 194 -8.98 2.13 -10.77
N LEU A 195 -9.11 0.95 -10.17
CA LEU A 195 -10.35 0.15 -10.22
C LEU A 195 -11.44 0.72 -9.30
N THR A 196 -11.06 1.54 -8.34
CA THR A 196 -11.95 1.99 -7.26
C THR A 196 -12.42 3.43 -7.42
N ASP A 197 -11.68 4.25 -8.18
CA ASP A 197 -11.97 5.66 -8.38
C ASP A 197 -11.49 6.12 -9.77
N VAL A 198 -12.41 6.58 -10.60
CA VAL A 198 -12.14 7.00 -12.00
C VAL A 198 -11.17 8.18 -12.09
N ASN A 199 -11.07 8.99 -11.06
CA ASN A 199 -10.18 10.14 -10.99
C ASN A 199 -8.81 9.82 -10.41
N SER A 200 -8.60 8.61 -9.92
CA SER A 200 -7.35 8.18 -9.32
C SER A 200 -6.56 7.29 -10.28
N VAL A 201 -5.24 7.30 -10.12
CA VAL A 201 -4.33 6.47 -10.92
C VAL A 201 -3.29 5.83 -10.01
N ILE A 202 -2.75 4.70 -10.46
CA ILE A 202 -1.55 4.10 -9.91
C ILE A 202 -0.41 4.40 -10.89
N VAL A 203 0.68 4.94 -10.38
CA VAL A 203 1.89 5.12 -11.17
C VAL A 203 2.96 4.15 -10.70
N ILE A 204 3.60 3.50 -11.65
CA ILE A 204 4.75 2.61 -11.45
C ILE A 204 5.95 3.36 -11.99
N ILE A 205 6.97 3.60 -11.16
CA ILE A 205 8.16 4.39 -11.50
C ILE A 205 9.40 3.53 -11.32
N ASN A 206 10.29 3.61 -12.32
CA ASN A 206 11.61 2.98 -12.33
C ASN A 206 12.66 4.01 -12.74
N ASN A 207 13.94 3.71 -12.51
CA ASN A 207 15.08 4.48 -13.03
C ASN A 207 15.04 5.98 -12.69
N LEU A 208 14.59 6.31 -11.47
CA LEU A 208 14.47 7.70 -11.01
C LEU A 208 15.87 8.34 -10.87
N ARG A 209 16.02 9.52 -11.47
CA ARG A 209 17.21 10.38 -11.33
C ARG A 209 16.82 11.85 -11.41
N LYS A 210 17.52 12.69 -10.72
CA LYS A 210 17.35 14.14 -10.84
C LYS A 210 17.95 14.63 -12.17
N THR A 211 17.29 15.61 -12.79
CA THR A 211 17.76 16.22 -14.05
C THR A 211 18.99 17.07 -13.83
#